data_52f0a09586ddc3cdd0d3e9888e0353ff
#
_entry.id   52f0a09586ddc3cdd0d3e9888e0353ff
#
_cell.length_a   1.000
_cell.length_b   1.000
_cell.length_c   1.000
_cell.angle_alpha   90.00
_cell.angle_beta   90.00
_cell.angle_gamma   90.00
#
_symmetry.space_group_name_H-M   'P 1'
#
loop_
_entity.id
_entity.type
_entity.pdbx_description
1 polymer ?
#
loop_
_entity_poly.entity_id
_entity_poly.type
_entity_poly.pdbx_seq_one_letter_code
_entity_poly.pdbx_strand_id
1 'polypeptide(L)'
;MGKQNTKNGKKIIHVVQHLAPGGLETLTLDLLRLAKPVDQVLIVSLEGTKDESIKNWPKLQPYHNQIVFLDKEPGVQFNIIIKLIKAFRGIRPDVVHTHHIGPLLYAGYAARVSGVPTRIHTEHDAWHLQDDKRRRLQALALKAAQPTLVADATRVYKQLRSAFSYENIITIKNGVDCNKFKPMSKIDARTALNLPQDKHMIGCAGRLEHVKGQDQLIKALALLPQNMVVVFAGGGSKQKKLTQLTNRLNLNDRVIFLGLVEDMTTFYGALDTFCLPSRHEGLPLSTLEAQACNVPTVAMNVGAVDETLCPVSGTLVNKGSITGLASALLDNQHERFLSPRTYVLDNFDIVKMVESYDDISKGVCA
;
A
#
# COMPACT_ATOMS: atom_id res chain seq x y z
N MET A 1 40.33 -25.83 -6.17
CA MET A 1 40.18 -24.75 -5.16
C MET A 1 39.21 -23.70 -5.71
N GLY A 2 37.92 -23.87 -5.42
CA GLY A 2 36.89 -22.91 -5.83
C GLY A 2 36.95 -21.68 -4.97
N LYS A 3 37.16 -20.52 -5.57
CA LYS A 3 36.98 -19.23 -4.90
C LYS A 3 35.55 -19.12 -4.40
N GLN A 4 35.34 -19.22 -3.08
CA GLN A 4 34.13 -18.75 -2.45
C GLN A 4 34.02 -17.25 -2.75
N ASN A 5 33.14 -16.91 -3.69
CA ASN A 5 32.72 -15.53 -3.92
C ASN A 5 31.97 -15.11 -2.64
N THR A 6 32.64 -14.44 -1.73
CA THR A 6 31.99 -13.67 -0.67
C THR A 6 31.15 -12.62 -1.38
N LYS A 7 29.84 -12.85 -1.53
CA LYS A 7 28.90 -11.89 -2.11
C LYS A 7 28.90 -10.68 -1.20
N ASN A 8 29.61 -9.63 -1.59
CA ASN A 8 29.42 -8.30 -1.03
C ASN A 8 27.93 -7.94 -1.13
N GLY A 9 27.36 -7.42 -0.05
CA GLY A 9 25.96 -6.96 -0.03
C GLY A 9 25.71 -5.92 -1.12
N LYS A 10 24.48 -5.86 -1.62
CA LYS A 10 24.05 -4.90 -2.64
C LYS A 10 23.79 -3.52 -2.02
N LYS A 11 24.01 -2.47 -2.81
CA LYS A 11 23.56 -1.11 -2.50
C LYS A 11 22.24 -0.84 -3.25
N ILE A 12 21.16 -0.69 -2.51
CA ILE A 12 19.82 -0.53 -3.05
C ILE A 12 19.28 0.86 -2.64
N ILE A 13 18.76 1.60 -3.60
CA ILE A 13 18.15 2.91 -3.36
C ILE A 13 16.69 2.87 -3.81
N HIS A 14 15.75 2.97 -2.87
CA HIS A 14 14.34 3.22 -3.16
C HIS A 14 14.09 4.71 -3.27
N VAL A 15 13.33 5.14 -4.27
CA VAL A 15 12.99 6.56 -4.46
C VAL A 15 11.49 6.73 -4.49
N VAL A 16 10.97 7.56 -3.58
CA VAL A 16 9.56 7.88 -3.42
C VAL A 16 9.31 9.38 -3.60
N GLN A 17 8.07 9.76 -3.88
CA GLN A 17 7.70 11.17 -4.01
C GLN A 17 7.78 11.89 -2.67
N HIS A 18 7.18 11.33 -1.64
CA HIS A 18 7.16 11.84 -0.27
C HIS A 18 7.11 10.67 0.71
N LEU A 19 7.37 10.93 2.00
CA LEU A 19 7.21 9.96 3.09
C LEU A 19 6.18 10.48 4.09
N ALA A 20 4.97 9.95 3.99
CA ALA A 20 3.84 10.21 4.87
C ALA A 20 3.09 8.90 5.16
N PRO A 21 2.21 8.81 6.17
CA PRO A 21 1.43 7.59 6.41
C PRO A 21 0.62 7.18 5.19
N GLY A 22 0.98 6.07 4.56
CA GLY A 22 0.34 5.52 3.35
C GLY A 22 0.77 4.09 3.07
N GLY A 23 0.04 3.39 2.21
CA GLY A 23 0.31 1.99 1.87
C GLY A 23 1.65 1.82 1.16
N LEU A 24 1.94 2.66 0.15
CA LEU A 24 3.19 2.62 -0.59
C LEU A 24 4.40 2.94 0.29
N GLU A 25 4.29 3.96 1.09
CA GLU A 25 5.37 4.42 1.96
C GLU A 25 5.67 3.36 3.04
N THR A 26 4.63 2.72 3.58
CA THR A 26 4.76 1.58 4.49
C THR A 26 5.45 0.40 3.79
N LEU A 27 5.04 0.07 2.57
CA LEU A 27 5.67 -0.98 1.76
C LEU A 27 7.16 -0.69 1.51
N THR A 28 7.51 0.56 1.22
CA THR A 28 8.90 0.97 1.01
C THR A 28 9.75 0.83 2.29
N LEU A 29 9.17 1.16 3.47
CA LEU A 29 9.81 0.88 4.75
C LEU A 29 9.96 -0.62 5.02
N ASP A 30 8.98 -1.42 4.64
CA ASP A 30 9.06 -2.88 4.78
C ASP A 30 10.14 -3.48 3.85
N LEU A 31 10.30 -2.98 2.62
CA LEU A 31 11.40 -3.35 1.73
C LEU A 31 12.77 -3.03 2.34
N LEU A 32 12.90 -1.90 3.03
CA LEU A 32 14.11 -1.55 3.76
C LEU A 32 14.34 -2.48 4.96
N ARG A 33 13.31 -2.72 5.76
CA ARG A 33 13.37 -3.54 6.99
C ARG A 33 13.67 -5.01 6.70
N LEU A 34 13.12 -5.55 5.61
CA LEU A 34 13.24 -6.96 5.22
C LEU A 34 14.40 -7.22 4.26
N ALA A 35 15.18 -6.20 3.93
CA ALA A 35 16.39 -6.39 3.15
C ALA A 35 17.37 -7.34 3.86
N LYS A 36 18.19 -8.02 3.08
CA LYS A 36 19.22 -8.91 3.65
C LYS A 36 20.17 -8.12 4.54
N PRO A 37 20.63 -8.67 5.67
CA PRO A 37 21.52 -7.97 6.60
C PRO A 37 22.84 -7.48 5.96
N VAL A 38 23.25 -8.10 4.85
CA VAL A 38 24.47 -7.72 4.11
C VAL A 38 24.23 -6.58 3.12
N ASP A 39 22.97 -6.25 2.80
CA ASP A 39 22.62 -5.22 1.83
C ASP A 39 22.55 -3.84 2.50
N GLN A 40 22.97 -2.82 1.78
CA GLN A 40 22.87 -1.43 2.18
C GLN A 40 21.66 -0.81 1.48
N VAL A 41 20.58 -0.56 2.22
CA VAL A 41 19.36 0.00 1.66
C VAL A 41 19.16 1.43 2.13
N LEU A 42 18.86 2.33 1.18
CA LEU A 42 18.53 3.73 1.42
C LEU A 42 17.15 4.04 0.81
N ILE A 43 16.42 4.94 1.45
CA ILE A 43 15.21 5.56 0.88
C ILE A 43 15.51 7.03 0.59
N VAL A 44 15.18 7.47 -0.62
CA VAL A 44 15.26 8.88 -1.02
C VAL A 44 13.84 9.40 -1.21
N SER A 45 13.44 10.38 -0.40
CA SER A 45 12.22 11.15 -0.59
C SER A 45 12.53 12.37 -1.44
N LEU A 46 11.80 12.57 -2.54
CA LEU A 46 11.98 13.76 -3.36
C LEU A 46 11.49 15.01 -2.65
N GLU A 47 10.34 14.94 -2.00
CA GLU A 47 9.66 16.07 -1.33
C GLU A 47 9.68 15.92 0.19
N GLY A 48 9.49 17.05 0.88
CA GLY A 48 9.44 17.15 2.32
C GLY A 48 10.81 17.17 3.00
N THR A 49 10.79 17.58 4.27
CA THR A 49 11.96 17.63 5.13
C THR A 49 11.99 16.47 6.11
N LYS A 50 13.17 16.17 6.66
CA LYS A 50 13.36 15.08 7.62
C LYS A 50 12.53 15.32 8.89
N ASP A 51 12.61 16.53 9.44
CA ASP A 51 12.00 16.85 10.72
C ASP A 51 10.47 16.83 10.66
N GLU A 52 9.88 17.41 9.60
CA GLU A 52 8.44 17.38 9.37
C GLU A 52 7.93 15.96 9.11
N SER A 53 8.64 15.18 8.30
CA SER A 53 8.23 13.82 7.97
C SER A 53 8.26 12.91 9.20
N ILE A 54 9.29 12.99 10.04
CA ILE A 54 9.39 12.23 11.28
C ILE A 54 8.33 12.69 12.28
N LYS A 55 8.11 14.01 12.44
CA LYS A 55 7.05 14.55 13.31
C LYS A 55 5.66 14.04 12.90
N ASN A 56 5.38 14.02 11.60
CA ASN A 56 4.10 13.58 11.07
C ASN A 56 3.96 12.04 11.01
N TRP A 57 5.08 11.32 10.98
CA TRP A 57 5.12 9.87 10.93
C TRP A 57 6.27 9.31 11.76
N PRO A 58 6.12 9.16 13.09
CA PRO A 58 7.17 8.71 14.03
C PRO A 58 7.80 7.36 13.68
N LYS A 59 7.10 6.50 12.91
CA LYS A 59 7.66 5.23 12.41
C LYS A 59 8.92 5.38 11.56
N LEU A 60 9.21 6.57 11.05
CA LEU A 60 10.45 6.87 10.32
C LEU A 60 11.67 7.01 11.24
N GLN A 61 11.46 7.32 12.52
CA GLN A 61 12.55 7.61 13.49
C GLN A 61 13.63 6.53 13.58
N PRO A 62 13.32 5.22 13.64
CA PRO A 62 14.34 4.17 13.68
C PRO A 62 15.23 4.13 12.41
N TYR A 63 14.72 4.60 11.29
CA TYR A 63 15.37 4.53 9.97
C TYR A 63 15.97 5.87 9.52
N HIS A 64 16.01 6.87 10.38
CA HIS A 64 16.40 8.25 10.04
C HIS A 64 17.77 8.39 9.38
N ASN A 65 18.70 7.46 9.62
CA ASN A 65 20.03 7.41 8.98
C ASN A 65 20.02 6.75 7.59
N GLN A 66 18.94 6.05 7.24
CA GLN A 66 18.77 5.35 5.97
C GLN A 66 17.79 6.10 5.05
N ILE A 67 17.32 7.29 5.48
CA ILE A 67 16.39 8.12 4.71
C ILE A 67 17.04 9.47 4.38
N VAL A 68 17.01 9.82 3.10
CA VAL A 68 17.52 11.10 2.58
C VAL A 68 16.34 11.89 2.00
N PHE A 69 16.20 13.15 2.38
CA PHE A 69 15.19 14.07 1.85
C PHE A 69 15.89 15.08 0.91
N LEU A 70 15.33 15.28 -0.28
CA LEU A 70 15.87 16.22 -1.26
C LEU A 70 15.17 17.58 -1.20
N ASP A 71 14.08 17.67 -0.46
CA ASP A 71 13.26 18.86 -0.23
C ASP A 71 12.91 19.59 -1.55
N LYS A 72 12.38 18.79 -2.48
CA LYS A 72 12.00 19.27 -3.79
C LYS A 72 10.70 20.07 -3.68
N GLU A 73 10.75 21.33 -4.07
CA GLU A 73 9.57 22.18 -4.21
C GLU A 73 8.60 21.70 -5.31
N PRO A 74 7.33 22.08 -5.26
CA PRO A 74 6.37 21.79 -6.32
C PRO A 74 6.86 22.21 -7.71
N GLY A 75 6.46 21.46 -8.73
CA GLY A 75 6.85 21.72 -10.12
C GLY A 75 8.08 20.94 -10.57
N VAL A 76 8.56 21.23 -11.78
CA VAL A 76 9.72 20.56 -12.39
C VAL A 76 11.01 21.28 -11.97
N GLN A 77 11.93 20.52 -11.37
CA GLN A 77 13.23 21.04 -10.89
C GLN A 77 14.40 20.19 -11.45
N PHE A 78 15.06 20.68 -12.48
CA PHE A 78 16.18 19.97 -13.12
C PHE A 78 17.41 19.81 -12.21
N ASN A 79 17.61 20.70 -11.22
CA ASN A 79 18.68 20.58 -10.23
C ASN A 79 18.60 19.28 -9.42
N ILE A 80 17.40 18.74 -9.18
CA ILE A 80 17.19 17.45 -8.51
C ILE A 80 17.81 16.31 -9.31
N ILE A 81 17.68 16.31 -10.64
CA ILE A 81 18.31 15.30 -11.50
C ILE A 81 19.85 15.36 -11.35
N ILE A 82 20.41 16.56 -11.34
CA ILE A 82 21.87 16.76 -11.18
C ILE A 82 22.33 16.26 -9.80
N LYS A 83 21.59 16.57 -8.72
CA LYS A 83 21.86 16.09 -7.36
C LYS A 83 21.85 14.54 -7.34
N LEU A 84 20.83 13.91 -7.94
CA LEU A 84 20.71 12.46 -8.01
C LEU A 84 21.83 11.81 -8.83
N ILE A 85 22.21 12.38 -9.97
CA ILE A 85 23.35 11.90 -10.77
C ILE A 85 24.66 11.92 -9.95
N LYS A 86 24.92 13.03 -9.24
CA LYS A 86 26.11 13.16 -8.37
C LYS A 86 26.06 12.10 -7.25
N ALA A 87 24.94 11.94 -6.60
CA ALA A 87 24.74 10.95 -5.54
C ALA A 87 24.94 9.52 -6.05
N PHE A 88 24.31 9.14 -7.18
CA PHE A 88 24.44 7.79 -7.73
C PHE A 88 25.86 7.47 -8.23
N ARG A 89 26.58 8.44 -8.79
CA ARG A 89 27.98 8.27 -9.16
C ARG A 89 28.90 8.11 -7.93
N GLY A 90 28.60 8.79 -6.82
CA GLY A 90 29.35 8.66 -5.56
C GLY A 90 29.06 7.34 -4.83
N ILE A 91 27.76 6.99 -4.66
CA ILE A 91 27.32 5.79 -3.94
C ILE A 91 27.56 4.52 -4.76
N ARG A 92 27.40 4.59 -6.08
CA ARG A 92 27.45 3.48 -7.04
C ARG A 92 26.46 2.38 -6.63
N PRO A 93 25.15 2.67 -6.62
CA PRO A 93 24.15 1.68 -6.25
C PRO A 93 24.08 0.56 -7.30
N ASP A 94 23.82 -0.67 -6.85
CA ASP A 94 23.53 -1.82 -7.69
C ASP A 94 22.10 -1.77 -8.22
N VAL A 95 21.18 -1.23 -7.41
CA VAL A 95 19.76 -1.14 -7.71
C VAL A 95 19.24 0.25 -7.40
N VAL A 96 18.49 0.84 -8.34
CA VAL A 96 17.63 2.01 -8.10
C VAL A 96 16.21 1.60 -8.41
N HIS A 97 15.34 1.68 -7.40
CA HIS A 97 13.94 1.31 -7.46
C HIS A 97 13.06 2.55 -7.25
N THR A 98 12.33 2.95 -8.26
CA THR A 98 11.45 4.13 -8.25
C THR A 98 10.00 3.72 -8.11
N HIS A 99 9.21 4.50 -7.35
CA HIS A 99 7.79 4.28 -7.12
C HIS A 99 6.99 5.49 -7.57
N HIS A 100 6.00 5.31 -8.42
CA HIS A 100 5.22 6.35 -9.11
C HIS A 100 6.01 7.19 -10.13
N ILE A 101 5.28 7.94 -10.97
CA ILE A 101 5.80 8.69 -12.12
C ILE A 101 6.82 9.77 -11.73
N GLY A 102 6.64 10.47 -10.60
CA GLY A 102 7.57 11.52 -10.16
C GLY A 102 8.99 10.97 -9.98
N PRO A 103 9.24 10.00 -9.10
CA PRO A 103 10.51 9.33 -8.96
C PRO A 103 11.08 8.73 -10.25
N LEU A 104 10.25 8.19 -11.15
CA LEU A 104 10.69 7.71 -12.45
C LEU A 104 11.33 8.82 -13.30
N LEU A 105 10.68 9.99 -13.36
CA LEU A 105 11.14 11.14 -14.13
C LEU A 105 12.50 11.64 -13.65
N TYR A 106 12.72 11.72 -12.34
CA TYR A 106 13.94 12.24 -11.76
C TYR A 106 15.01 11.17 -11.56
N ALA A 107 14.71 10.15 -10.75
CA ALA A 107 15.68 9.14 -10.33
C ALA A 107 15.87 8.04 -11.39
N GLY A 108 14.83 7.66 -12.12
CA GLY A 108 14.93 6.68 -13.20
C GLY A 108 15.91 7.16 -14.29
N TYR A 109 15.75 8.40 -14.75
CA TYR A 109 16.69 9.01 -15.70
C TYR A 109 18.10 9.17 -15.11
N ALA A 110 18.22 9.70 -13.89
CA ALA A 110 19.50 9.88 -13.21
C ALA A 110 20.25 8.54 -13.06
N ALA A 111 19.54 7.46 -12.71
CA ALA A 111 20.12 6.12 -12.60
C ALA A 111 20.66 5.60 -13.94
N ARG A 112 19.92 5.82 -15.04
CA ARG A 112 20.35 5.46 -16.39
C ARG A 112 21.66 6.16 -16.77
N VAL A 113 21.70 7.48 -16.61
CA VAL A 113 22.88 8.30 -16.97
C VAL A 113 24.08 8.00 -16.07
N SER A 114 23.83 7.57 -14.83
CA SER A 114 24.88 7.17 -13.89
C SER A 114 25.38 5.74 -14.07
N GLY A 115 24.82 4.97 -15.03
CA GLY A 115 25.23 3.60 -15.30
C GLY A 115 24.80 2.59 -14.24
N VAL A 116 23.71 2.86 -13.47
CA VAL A 116 23.18 1.91 -12.48
C VAL A 116 22.74 0.62 -13.20
N PRO A 117 23.27 -0.54 -12.79
CA PRO A 117 23.03 -1.79 -13.54
C PRO A 117 21.55 -2.21 -13.50
N THR A 118 20.91 -2.21 -12.34
CA THR A 118 19.50 -2.59 -12.19
C THR A 118 18.63 -1.38 -11.89
N ARG A 119 17.67 -1.13 -12.76
CA ARG A 119 16.69 -0.06 -12.60
C ARG A 119 15.29 -0.68 -12.59
N ILE A 120 14.57 -0.45 -11.51
CA ILE A 120 13.20 -0.96 -11.31
C ILE A 120 12.26 0.22 -11.17
N HIS A 121 11.08 0.10 -11.75
CA HIS A 121 10.00 1.05 -11.56
C HIS A 121 8.71 0.30 -11.26
N THR A 122 8.13 0.52 -10.07
CA THR A 122 6.86 -0.09 -9.70
C THR A 122 5.71 0.91 -9.83
N GLU A 123 4.68 0.49 -10.55
CA GLU A 123 3.42 1.20 -10.68
C GLU A 123 2.37 0.55 -9.76
N HIS A 124 1.79 1.37 -8.86
CA HIS A 124 0.84 0.92 -7.83
C HIS A 124 -0.63 1.18 -8.21
N ASP A 125 -0.86 1.90 -9.27
CA ASP A 125 -2.16 2.12 -9.89
C ASP A 125 -1.97 2.59 -11.34
N ALA A 126 -3.01 2.52 -12.14
CA ALA A 126 -2.95 2.95 -13.55
C ALA A 126 -4.09 3.91 -13.94
N TRP A 127 -4.85 4.43 -12.96
CA TRP A 127 -5.95 5.34 -13.25
C TRP A 127 -5.49 6.67 -13.85
N HIS A 128 -4.29 7.13 -13.50
CA HIS A 128 -3.69 8.35 -14.04
C HIS A 128 -3.36 8.24 -15.54
N LEU A 129 -3.27 7.01 -16.09
CA LEU A 129 -3.03 6.77 -17.52
C LEU A 129 -4.25 7.08 -18.41
N GLN A 130 -5.42 7.35 -17.81
CA GLN A 130 -6.59 7.85 -18.54
C GLN A 130 -6.36 9.29 -19.03
N ASP A 131 -5.46 10.04 -18.42
CA ASP A 131 -5.01 11.35 -18.89
C ASP A 131 -3.91 11.17 -19.95
N ASP A 132 -4.19 11.58 -21.19
CA ASP A 132 -3.28 11.44 -22.31
C ASP A 132 -1.94 12.14 -22.12
N LYS A 133 -1.92 13.30 -21.41
CA LYS A 133 -0.69 14.04 -21.15
C LYS A 133 0.20 13.26 -20.17
N ARG A 134 -0.38 12.74 -19.10
CA ARG A 134 0.34 11.91 -18.12
C ARG A 134 0.84 10.61 -18.75
N ARG A 135 0.01 9.95 -19.55
CA ARG A 135 0.40 8.75 -20.28
C ARG A 135 1.59 8.98 -21.21
N ARG A 136 1.56 10.08 -22.03
CA ARG A 136 2.69 10.44 -22.90
C ARG A 136 3.95 10.77 -22.11
N LEU A 137 3.82 11.51 -21.01
CA LEU A 137 4.95 11.84 -20.13
C LEU A 137 5.60 10.58 -19.57
N GLN A 138 4.79 9.63 -19.09
CA GLN A 138 5.29 8.37 -18.56
C GLN A 138 5.94 7.50 -19.65
N ALA A 139 5.38 7.45 -20.85
CA ALA A 139 5.99 6.75 -21.98
C ALA A 139 7.40 7.30 -22.32
N LEU A 140 7.56 8.63 -22.30
CA LEU A 140 8.87 9.28 -22.47
C LEU A 140 9.82 8.95 -21.33
N ALA A 141 9.33 8.96 -20.08
CA ALA A 141 10.14 8.62 -18.91
C ALA A 141 10.62 7.16 -18.95
N LEU A 142 9.76 6.22 -19.31
CA LEU A 142 10.11 4.80 -19.49
C LEU A 142 11.16 4.61 -20.58
N LYS A 143 11.01 5.30 -21.71
CA LYS A 143 12.00 5.27 -22.80
C LYS A 143 13.36 5.85 -22.37
N ALA A 144 13.34 6.91 -21.56
CA ALA A 144 14.55 7.57 -21.07
C ALA A 144 15.26 6.76 -19.97
N ALA A 145 14.53 6.17 -19.04
CA ALA A 145 15.08 5.45 -17.88
C ALA A 145 15.35 3.96 -18.19
N GLN A 146 14.56 3.33 -19.05
CA GLN A 146 14.61 1.90 -19.41
C GLN A 146 14.66 0.98 -18.17
N PRO A 147 13.72 1.08 -17.23
CA PRO A 147 13.67 0.19 -16.07
C PRO A 147 13.03 -1.15 -16.41
N THR A 148 13.15 -2.15 -15.53
CA THR A 148 12.15 -3.20 -15.45
C THR A 148 10.88 -2.57 -14.85
N LEU A 149 9.80 -2.52 -15.63
CA LEU A 149 8.52 -1.97 -15.20
C LEU A 149 7.74 -3.07 -14.46
N VAL A 150 7.46 -2.84 -13.19
CA VAL A 150 6.73 -3.76 -12.32
C VAL A 150 5.31 -3.26 -12.12
N ALA A 151 4.34 -4.12 -12.36
CA ALA A 151 2.94 -3.93 -11.97
C ALA A 151 2.70 -4.65 -10.65
N ASP A 152 2.11 -3.99 -9.66
CA ASP A 152 1.81 -4.58 -8.36
C ASP A 152 0.56 -5.47 -8.34
N ALA A 153 -0.18 -5.55 -9.47
CA ALA A 153 -1.36 -6.36 -9.66
C ALA A 153 -1.49 -6.82 -11.12
N THR A 154 -2.17 -7.94 -11.35
CA THR A 154 -2.43 -8.44 -12.73
C THR A 154 -3.25 -7.44 -13.54
N ARG A 155 -4.20 -6.75 -12.88
CA ARG A 155 -5.00 -5.71 -13.52
C ARG A 155 -4.16 -4.52 -13.95
N VAL A 156 -3.23 -4.07 -13.10
CA VAL A 156 -2.28 -2.99 -13.43
C VAL A 156 -1.38 -3.41 -14.58
N TYR A 157 -0.88 -4.65 -14.59
CA TYR A 157 -0.11 -5.20 -15.72
C TYR A 157 -0.86 -5.09 -17.05
N LYS A 158 -2.13 -5.53 -17.09
CA LYS A 158 -2.97 -5.45 -18.30
C LYS A 158 -3.15 -3.99 -18.77
N GLN A 159 -3.35 -3.07 -17.84
CA GLN A 159 -3.48 -1.64 -18.14
C GLN A 159 -2.17 -1.04 -18.70
N LEU A 160 -1.03 -1.37 -18.09
CA LEU A 160 0.28 -0.93 -18.57
C LEU A 160 0.60 -1.48 -19.97
N ARG A 161 0.32 -2.77 -20.20
CA ARG A 161 0.50 -3.41 -21.52
C ARG A 161 -0.37 -2.76 -22.62
N SER A 162 -1.59 -2.32 -22.29
CA SER A 162 -2.45 -1.62 -23.23
C SER A 162 -2.05 -0.15 -23.44
N ALA A 163 -1.44 0.49 -22.42
CA ALA A 163 -1.08 1.90 -22.49
C ALA A 163 0.27 2.15 -23.14
N PHE A 164 1.21 1.19 -23.09
CA PHE A 164 2.59 1.37 -23.50
C PHE A 164 3.08 0.22 -24.40
N SER A 165 3.74 0.58 -25.51
CA SER A 165 4.58 -0.36 -26.28
C SER A 165 5.92 -0.55 -25.57
N TYR A 166 5.90 -1.13 -24.37
CA TYR A 166 7.05 -1.38 -23.53
C TYR A 166 7.13 -2.87 -23.23
N GLU A 167 8.26 -3.51 -23.55
CA GLU A 167 8.34 -4.98 -23.49
C GLU A 167 8.69 -5.50 -22.10
N ASN A 168 9.59 -4.80 -21.38
CA ASN A 168 10.09 -5.25 -20.09
C ASN A 168 9.10 -4.89 -18.96
N ILE A 169 7.92 -5.53 -18.98
CA ILE A 169 6.89 -5.41 -17.95
C ILE A 169 6.68 -6.77 -17.29
N ILE A 170 6.74 -6.81 -15.97
CA ILE A 170 6.45 -8.00 -15.16
C ILE A 170 5.44 -7.68 -14.06
N THR A 171 4.90 -8.71 -13.42
CA THR A 171 4.01 -8.55 -12.26
C THR A 171 4.71 -9.05 -11.01
N ILE A 172 4.82 -8.21 -9.98
CA ILE A 172 5.18 -8.60 -8.61
C ILE A 172 4.09 -8.05 -7.72
N LYS A 173 3.23 -8.94 -7.21
CA LYS A 173 2.13 -8.55 -6.33
C LYS A 173 2.67 -8.01 -5.02
N ASN A 174 2.09 -6.90 -4.54
CA ASN A 174 2.41 -6.38 -3.21
C ASN A 174 2.08 -7.43 -2.14
N GLY A 175 2.96 -7.54 -1.17
CA GLY A 175 2.83 -8.46 -0.04
C GLY A 175 2.51 -7.75 1.27
N VAL A 176 2.11 -8.53 2.26
CA VAL A 176 1.89 -8.10 3.64
C VAL A 176 2.74 -8.94 4.60
N ASP A 177 3.27 -8.31 5.65
CA ASP A 177 4.05 -9.00 6.68
C ASP A 177 3.13 -9.88 7.56
N CYS A 178 3.04 -11.16 7.21
CA CYS A 178 2.21 -12.13 7.93
C CYS A 178 2.74 -12.50 9.32
N ASN A 179 3.97 -12.14 9.67
CA ASN A 179 4.51 -12.27 11.02
C ASN A 179 4.05 -11.14 11.92
N LYS A 180 3.92 -9.94 11.36
CA LYS A 180 3.38 -8.74 12.03
C LYS A 180 1.85 -8.82 12.10
N PHE A 181 1.19 -8.98 10.95
CA PHE A 181 -0.26 -9.12 10.87
C PHE A 181 -0.67 -10.57 11.10
N LYS A 182 -1.10 -10.87 12.30
CA LYS A 182 -1.52 -12.20 12.73
C LYS A 182 -2.72 -12.12 13.68
N PRO A 183 -3.51 -13.19 13.80
CA PRO A 183 -4.60 -13.24 14.75
C PRO A 183 -4.13 -12.96 16.18
N MET A 184 -4.96 -12.25 16.93
CA MET A 184 -4.77 -11.98 18.35
C MET A 184 -6.09 -12.12 19.11
N SER A 185 -6.05 -12.06 20.43
CA SER A 185 -7.24 -12.06 21.27
C SER A 185 -8.12 -10.85 20.97
N LYS A 186 -9.36 -11.09 20.56
CA LYS A 186 -10.35 -10.05 20.26
C LYS A 186 -10.68 -9.21 21.50
N ILE A 187 -10.76 -9.87 22.67
CA ILE A 187 -11.02 -9.21 23.95
C ILE A 187 -9.92 -8.22 24.27
N ASP A 188 -8.65 -8.65 24.15
CA ASP A 188 -7.50 -7.80 24.47
C ASP A 188 -7.40 -6.62 23.48
N ALA A 189 -7.62 -6.88 22.18
CA ALA A 189 -7.62 -5.87 21.14
C ALA A 189 -8.70 -4.80 21.37
N ARG A 190 -9.93 -5.21 21.69
CA ARG A 190 -11.04 -4.29 22.01
C ARG A 190 -10.78 -3.50 23.28
N THR A 191 -10.25 -4.15 24.31
CA THR A 191 -9.87 -3.47 25.56
C THR A 191 -8.81 -2.40 25.32
N ALA A 192 -7.76 -2.71 24.55
CA ALA A 192 -6.69 -1.77 24.22
C ALA A 192 -7.20 -0.55 23.41
N LEU A 193 -8.27 -0.71 22.63
CA LEU A 193 -8.87 0.36 21.82
C LEU A 193 -10.12 0.99 22.46
N ASN A 194 -10.47 0.63 23.69
CA ASN A 194 -11.70 1.05 24.38
C ASN A 194 -12.97 0.80 23.55
N LEU A 195 -13.06 -0.36 22.88
CA LEU A 195 -14.19 -0.77 22.07
C LEU A 195 -15.16 -1.69 22.84
N PRO A 196 -16.47 -1.64 22.52
CA PRO A 196 -17.48 -2.54 23.10
C PRO A 196 -17.13 -4.02 22.87
N GLN A 197 -17.34 -4.86 23.88
CA GLN A 197 -17.07 -6.29 23.79
C GLN A 197 -18.23 -7.09 23.17
N ASP A 198 -19.46 -6.59 23.32
CA ASP A 198 -20.72 -7.26 22.97
C ASP A 198 -21.26 -6.90 21.58
N LYS A 199 -20.58 -6.02 20.84
CA LYS A 199 -21.02 -5.57 19.52
C LYS A 199 -20.30 -6.29 18.40
N HIS A 200 -20.95 -6.39 17.22
CA HIS A 200 -20.31 -6.83 15.98
C HIS A 200 -19.55 -5.64 15.37
N MET A 201 -18.21 -5.72 15.37
CA MET A 201 -17.33 -4.65 14.91
C MET A 201 -17.02 -4.76 13.42
N ILE A 202 -17.46 -3.78 12.63
CA ILE A 202 -17.10 -3.61 11.22
C ILE A 202 -16.00 -2.56 11.13
N GLY A 203 -14.79 -2.95 10.77
CA GLY A 203 -13.66 -2.04 10.65
C GLY A 203 -13.48 -1.50 9.23
N CYS A 204 -13.03 -0.26 9.12
CA CYS A 204 -12.58 0.34 7.86
C CYS A 204 -11.32 1.15 8.13
N ALA A 205 -10.24 0.85 7.42
CA ALA A 205 -8.94 1.52 7.57
C ALA A 205 -8.59 2.33 6.33
N GLY A 206 -8.00 3.51 6.55
CA GLY A 206 -7.47 4.36 5.51
C GLY A 206 -7.80 5.84 5.68
N ARG A 207 -7.23 6.66 4.80
CA ARG A 207 -7.46 8.11 4.82
C ARG A 207 -8.94 8.44 4.67
N LEU A 208 -9.46 9.34 5.50
CA LEU A 208 -10.86 9.80 5.43
C LEU A 208 -11.02 10.79 4.27
N GLU A 209 -11.05 10.25 3.05
CA GLU A 209 -11.16 10.97 1.79
C GLU A 209 -12.30 10.41 0.93
N HIS A 210 -12.84 11.22 0.02
CA HIS A 210 -13.95 10.81 -0.83
C HIS A 210 -13.70 9.49 -1.59
N VAL A 211 -12.47 9.30 -2.06
CA VAL A 211 -12.06 8.11 -2.81
C VAL A 211 -12.20 6.83 -1.99
N LYS A 212 -12.05 6.90 -0.65
CA LYS A 212 -12.14 5.76 0.27
C LYS A 212 -13.56 5.36 0.68
N GLY A 213 -14.55 6.17 0.35
CA GLY A 213 -15.96 5.78 0.39
C GLY A 213 -16.57 5.50 1.77
N GLN A 214 -15.99 5.99 2.87
CA GLN A 214 -16.50 5.76 4.23
C GLN A 214 -17.96 6.19 4.40
N ASP A 215 -18.41 7.19 3.65
CA ASP A 215 -19.82 7.62 3.60
C ASP A 215 -20.77 6.51 3.09
N GLN A 216 -20.29 5.62 2.21
CA GLN A 216 -21.07 4.46 1.73
C GLN A 216 -21.27 3.45 2.86
N LEU A 217 -20.25 3.20 3.68
CA LEU A 217 -20.34 2.30 4.83
C LEU A 217 -21.28 2.86 5.93
N ILE A 218 -21.19 4.17 6.21
CA ILE A 218 -22.13 4.82 7.16
C ILE A 218 -23.59 4.69 6.68
N LYS A 219 -23.85 4.88 5.38
CA LYS A 219 -25.18 4.70 4.80
C LYS A 219 -25.65 3.24 4.86
N ALA A 220 -24.76 2.28 4.61
CA ALA A 220 -25.05 0.85 4.73
C ALA A 220 -25.38 0.48 6.18
N LEU A 221 -24.65 1.05 7.16
CA LEU A 221 -24.89 0.81 8.60
C LEU A 221 -26.33 1.18 9.03
N ALA A 222 -26.94 2.19 8.41
CA ALA A 222 -28.33 2.55 8.68
C ALA A 222 -29.34 1.43 8.35
N LEU A 223 -28.94 0.48 7.48
CA LEU A 223 -29.75 -0.68 7.07
C LEU A 223 -29.43 -1.95 7.89
N LEU A 224 -28.45 -1.89 8.80
CA LEU A 224 -27.96 -3.02 9.56
C LEU A 224 -28.53 -3.06 10.98
N PRO A 225 -28.58 -4.25 11.62
CA PRO A 225 -29.02 -4.42 13.01
C PRO A 225 -28.29 -3.52 14.00
N GLN A 226 -28.97 -3.20 15.13
CA GLN A 226 -28.47 -2.26 16.15
C GLN A 226 -27.22 -2.74 16.91
N ASN A 227 -26.93 -4.03 16.90
CA ASN A 227 -25.73 -4.60 17.51
C ASN A 227 -24.47 -4.45 16.64
N MET A 228 -24.58 -3.95 15.41
CA MET A 228 -23.45 -3.69 14.51
C MET A 228 -22.92 -2.28 14.67
N VAL A 229 -21.60 -2.14 14.78
CA VAL A 229 -20.88 -0.89 14.99
C VAL A 229 -19.77 -0.76 13.94
N VAL A 230 -19.62 0.41 13.37
CA VAL A 230 -18.52 0.74 12.44
C VAL A 230 -17.39 1.45 13.17
N VAL A 231 -16.17 0.99 12.96
CA VAL A 231 -14.96 1.58 13.53
C VAL A 231 -14.03 2.02 12.40
N PHE A 232 -13.71 3.31 12.38
CA PHE A 232 -12.80 3.91 11.40
C PHE A 232 -11.42 4.13 12.00
N ALA A 233 -10.37 3.57 11.35
CA ALA A 233 -8.97 3.87 11.64
C ALA A 233 -8.38 4.73 10.51
N GLY A 234 -7.96 5.93 10.86
CA GLY A 234 -7.38 6.91 9.95
C GLY A 234 -7.93 8.32 10.15
N GLY A 235 -7.23 9.29 9.57
CA GLY A 235 -7.63 10.69 9.52
C GLY A 235 -7.77 11.20 8.09
N GLY A 236 -8.29 12.39 7.89
CA GLY A 236 -8.39 13.00 6.57
C GLY A 236 -9.41 14.15 6.45
N SER A 237 -9.43 14.77 5.27
CA SER A 237 -10.19 16.01 5.04
C SER A 237 -11.70 15.83 5.17
N LYS A 238 -12.20 14.61 5.09
CA LYS A 238 -13.64 14.32 5.13
C LYS A 238 -14.18 13.97 6.51
N GLN A 239 -13.35 13.89 7.55
CA GLN A 239 -13.79 13.51 8.89
C GLN A 239 -15.01 14.33 9.37
N LYS A 240 -14.94 15.67 9.28
CA LYS A 240 -16.07 16.54 9.67
C LYS A 240 -17.36 16.22 8.91
N LYS A 241 -17.27 15.95 7.59
CA LYS A 241 -18.45 15.60 6.78
C LYS A 241 -19.01 14.22 7.14
N LEU A 242 -18.15 13.26 7.47
CA LEU A 242 -18.56 11.92 7.90
C LEU A 242 -19.26 11.98 9.26
N THR A 243 -18.74 12.74 10.23
CA THR A 243 -19.42 12.98 11.52
C THR A 243 -20.79 13.64 11.32
N GLN A 244 -20.91 14.63 10.46
CA GLN A 244 -22.19 15.25 10.14
C GLN A 244 -23.19 14.27 9.49
N LEU A 245 -22.70 13.34 8.65
CA LEU A 245 -23.53 12.28 8.06
C LEU A 245 -24.03 11.31 9.14
N THR A 246 -23.12 10.88 10.05
CA THR A 246 -23.46 10.03 11.20
C THR A 246 -24.56 10.64 12.04
N ASN A 247 -24.44 11.93 12.40
CA ASN A 247 -25.46 12.65 13.17
C ASN A 247 -26.82 12.71 12.45
N ARG A 248 -26.82 13.03 11.15
CA ARG A 248 -28.06 13.10 10.34
C ARG A 248 -28.79 11.76 10.23
N LEU A 249 -28.07 10.65 10.32
CA LEU A 249 -28.64 9.29 10.27
C LEU A 249 -28.92 8.71 11.66
N ASN A 250 -28.70 9.48 12.73
CA ASN A 250 -28.86 9.05 14.13
C ASN A 250 -28.03 7.79 14.46
N LEU A 251 -26.78 7.75 14.01
CA LEU A 251 -25.85 6.62 14.17
C LEU A 251 -24.69 6.92 15.14
N ASN A 252 -24.81 7.94 16.00
CA ASN A 252 -23.71 8.40 16.86
C ASN A 252 -23.15 7.32 17.78
N ASP A 253 -24.03 6.45 18.29
CA ASP A 253 -23.66 5.34 19.18
C ASP A 253 -23.12 4.12 18.42
N ARG A 254 -23.13 4.17 17.08
CA ARG A 254 -22.77 3.05 16.20
C ARG A 254 -21.60 3.35 15.25
N VAL A 255 -21.02 4.55 15.33
CA VAL A 255 -19.86 4.93 14.51
C VAL A 255 -18.77 5.49 15.40
N ILE A 256 -17.62 4.84 15.40
CA ILE A 256 -16.44 5.20 16.19
C ILE A 256 -15.32 5.65 15.27
N PHE A 257 -14.76 6.83 15.52
CA PHE A 257 -13.57 7.34 14.82
C PHE A 257 -12.38 7.27 15.77
N LEU A 258 -11.43 6.35 15.51
CA LEU A 258 -10.22 6.18 16.32
C LEU A 258 -9.11 7.20 15.98
N GLY A 259 -9.23 7.90 14.85
CA GLY A 259 -8.11 8.70 14.34
C GLY A 259 -6.99 7.82 13.79
N LEU A 260 -5.76 8.32 13.84
CA LEU A 260 -4.59 7.56 13.41
C LEU A 260 -4.29 6.46 14.45
N VAL A 261 -4.26 5.22 14.00
CA VAL A 261 -3.93 4.04 14.82
C VAL A 261 -2.51 3.60 14.47
N GLU A 262 -1.62 3.56 15.44
CA GLU A 262 -0.22 3.16 15.25
C GLU A 262 -0.09 1.64 15.08
N ASP A 263 -0.74 0.88 15.94
CA ASP A 263 -0.77 -0.58 15.86
C ASP A 263 -2.02 -1.08 15.12
N MET A 264 -1.88 -1.23 13.82
CA MET A 264 -2.94 -1.76 12.96
C MET A 264 -3.25 -3.24 13.24
N THR A 265 -2.33 -4.01 13.83
CA THR A 265 -2.59 -5.41 14.20
C THR A 265 -3.66 -5.46 15.28
N THR A 266 -3.56 -4.62 16.29
CA THR A 266 -4.58 -4.47 17.34
C THR A 266 -5.92 -4.01 16.74
N PHE A 267 -5.90 -3.06 15.78
CA PHE A 267 -7.12 -2.64 15.10
C PHE A 267 -7.81 -3.81 14.39
N TYR A 268 -7.09 -4.56 13.54
CA TYR A 268 -7.68 -5.69 12.84
C TYR A 268 -8.11 -6.80 13.80
N GLY A 269 -7.34 -7.07 14.86
CA GLY A 269 -7.67 -8.06 15.89
C GLY A 269 -8.98 -7.78 16.64
N ALA A 270 -9.41 -6.51 16.71
CA ALA A 270 -10.67 -6.12 17.36
C ALA A 270 -11.93 -6.38 16.51
N LEU A 271 -11.78 -6.66 15.22
CA LEU A 271 -12.87 -6.70 14.25
C LEU A 271 -13.52 -8.08 14.13
N ASP A 272 -14.80 -8.08 13.77
CA ASP A 272 -15.52 -9.25 13.27
C ASP A 272 -15.51 -9.30 11.74
N THR A 273 -15.57 -8.12 11.11
CA THR A 273 -15.53 -7.98 9.64
C THR A 273 -14.74 -6.75 9.28
N PHE A 274 -13.92 -6.84 8.24
CA PHE A 274 -13.29 -5.68 7.62
C PHE A 274 -14.07 -5.27 6.38
N CYS A 275 -14.28 -3.96 6.20
CA CYS A 275 -14.99 -3.41 5.05
C CYS A 275 -14.12 -2.40 4.30
N LEU A 276 -13.95 -2.60 2.97
CA LEU A 276 -13.31 -1.63 2.08
C LEU A 276 -14.36 -1.04 1.12
N PRO A 277 -15.03 0.08 1.49
CA PRO A 277 -16.10 0.68 0.71
C PRO A 277 -15.61 1.64 -0.38
N SER A 278 -14.38 1.50 -0.84
CA SER A 278 -13.68 2.46 -1.70
C SER A 278 -14.34 2.65 -3.06
N ARG A 279 -14.19 3.86 -3.63
CA ARG A 279 -14.61 4.18 -4.99
C ARG A 279 -13.54 3.88 -6.03
N HIS A 280 -12.27 3.94 -5.61
CA HIS A 280 -11.10 3.62 -6.43
C HIS A 280 -9.98 3.05 -5.55
N GLU A 281 -9.32 2.02 -6.04
CA GLU A 281 -8.12 1.42 -5.44
C GLU A 281 -7.13 1.00 -6.54
N GLY A 282 -5.85 0.90 -6.17
CA GLY A 282 -4.87 0.06 -6.84
C GLY A 282 -5.01 -1.38 -6.33
N LEU A 283 -3.94 -1.90 -5.72
CA LEU A 283 -3.99 -3.15 -4.94
C LEU A 283 -4.00 -2.78 -3.43
N PRO A 284 -5.17 -2.86 -2.74
CA PRO A 284 -5.29 -2.39 -1.37
C PRO A 284 -4.61 -3.32 -0.37
N LEU A 285 -3.59 -2.83 0.34
CA LEU A 285 -2.91 -3.59 1.38
C LEU A 285 -3.81 -3.85 2.60
N SER A 286 -4.73 -2.94 2.92
CA SER A 286 -5.62 -3.07 4.08
C SER A 286 -6.52 -4.31 4.05
N THR A 287 -6.90 -4.79 2.86
CA THR A 287 -7.64 -6.06 2.71
C THR A 287 -6.75 -7.27 3.02
N LEU A 288 -5.47 -7.21 2.61
CA LEU A 288 -4.49 -8.25 2.90
C LEU A 288 -4.13 -8.27 4.39
N GLU A 289 -3.92 -7.09 5.00
CA GLU A 289 -3.64 -6.95 6.43
C GLU A 289 -4.76 -7.51 7.30
N ALA A 290 -6.03 -7.17 6.98
CA ALA A 290 -7.20 -7.69 7.69
C ALA A 290 -7.28 -9.22 7.57
N GLN A 291 -7.14 -9.75 6.36
CA GLN A 291 -7.20 -11.19 6.11
C GLN A 291 -5.99 -11.93 6.73
N ALA A 292 -4.79 -11.32 6.77
CA ALA A 292 -3.64 -11.86 7.50
C ALA A 292 -3.91 -11.99 9.01
N CYS A 293 -4.72 -11.08 9.58
CA CYS A 293 -5.25 -11.16 10.94
C CYS A 293 -6.45 -12.12 11.07
N ASN A 294 -6.77 -12.89 10.03
CA ASN A 294 -7.91 -13.83 9.95
C ASN A 294 -9.27 -13.15 10.02
N VAL A 295 -9.38 -11.90 9.57
CA VAL A 295 -10.64 -11.13 9.56
C VAL A 295 -11.30 -11.26 8.18
N PRO A 296 -12.55 -11.75 8.11
CA PRO A 296 -13.31 -11.80 6.86
C PRO A 296 -13.50 -10.40 6.28
N THR A 297 -13.43 -10.28 4.95
CA THR A 297 -13.40 -8.98 4.30
C THR A 297 -14.54 -8.83 3.28
N VAL A 298 -15.26 -7.73 3.37
CA VAL A 298 -16.26 -7.26 2.39
C VAL A 298 -15.70 -6.04 1.68
N ALA A 299 -15.70 -6.01 0.36
CA ALA A 299 -15.12 -4.88 -0.37
C ALA A 299 -15.90 -4.52 -1.63
N MET A 300 -15.89 -3.23 -2.00
CA MET A 300 -16.38 -2.80 -3.31
C MET A 300 -15.46 -3.31 -4.42
N ASN A 301 -16.05 -3.82 -5.50
CA ASN A 301 -15.31 -4.31 -6.68
C ASN A 301 -14.78 -3.12 -7.49
N VAL A 302 -13.62 -2.64 -7.12
CA VAL A 302 -12.93 -1.50 -7.78
C VAL A 302 -11.42 -1.76 -7.85
N GLY A 303 -10.78 -1.30 -8.92
CA GLY A 303 -9.33 -1.51 -9.09
C GLY A 303 -8.98 -3.00 -9.10
N ALA A 304 -7.92 -3.37 -8.40
CA ALA A 304 -7.47 -4.76 -8.22
C ALA A 304 -7.91 -5.38 -6.88
N VAL A 305 -9.01 -4.91 -6.29
CA VAL A 305 -9.55 -5.45 -5.02
C VAL A 305 -9.89 -6.93 -5.15
N ASP A 306 -10.43 -7.35 -6.28
CA ASP A 306 -10.77 -8.75 -6.60
C ASP A 306 -9.56 -9.69 -6.51
N GLU A 307 -8.34 -9.18 -6.78
CA GLU A 307 -7.11 -9.97 -6.66
C GLU A 307 -6.67 -10.15 -5.20
N THR A 308 -7.15 -9.32 -4.26
CA THR A 308 -6.72 -9.33 -2.85
C THR A 308 -7.62 -10.14 -1.94
N LEU A 309 -8.84 -10.45 -2.35
CA LEU A 309 -9.80 -11.15 -1.50
C LEU A 309 -9.67 -12.67 -1.63
N CYS A 310 -9.70 -13.35 -0.50
CA CYS A 310 -9.86 -14.80 -0.45
C CYS A 310 -11.17 -15.20 -1.19
N PRO A 311 -11.10 -16.08 -2.19
CA PRO A 311 -12.27 -16.42 -3.00
C PRO A 311 -13.43 -17.06 -2.20
N VAL A 312 -13.12 -17.64 -1.05
CA VAL A 312 -14.10 -18.35 -0.21
C VAL A 312 -14.63 -17.49 0.92
N SER A 313 -13.76 -16.73 1.59
CA SER A 313 -14.12 -15.92 2.77
C SER A 313 -14.26 -14.42 2.49
N GLY A 314 -13.89 -13.95 1.32
CA GLY A 314 -14.07 -12.56 0.88
C GLY A 314 -15.38 -12.36 0.14
N THR A 315 -15.96 -11.17 0.22
CA THR A 315 -17.19 -10.84 -0.53
C THR A 315 -16.97 -9.55 -1.33
N LEU A 316 -17.15 -9.64 -2.65
CA LEU A 316 -17.12 -8.50 -3.55
C LEU A 316 -18.53 -7.94 -3.76
N VAL A 317 -18.64 -6.62 -3.64
CA VAL A 317 -19.90 -5.88 -3.83
C VAL A 317 -19.78 -4.96 -5.03
N ASN A 318 -20.81 -4.87 -5.84
CA ASN A 318 -20.86 -3.96 -6.99
C ASN A 318 -20.61 -2.50 -6.56
N LYS A 319 -19.72 -1.81 -7.27
CA LYS A 319 -19.34 -0.42 -7.00
C LYS A 319 -20.58 0.47 -6.76
N GLY A 320 -20.62 1.14 -5.60
CA GLY A 320 -21.65 2.11 -5.24
C GLY A 320 -22.98 1.50 -4.74
N SER A 321 -23.09 0.18 -4.66
CA SER A 321 -24.29 -0.49 -4.15
C SER A 321 -24.33 -0.47 -2.60
N ILE A 322 -25.07 0.47 -2.03
CA ILE A 322 -25.23 0.59 -0.57
C ILE A 322 -26.01 -0.60 0.01
N THR A 323 -27.10 -1.00 -0.65
CA THR A 323 -27.91 -2.16 -0.24
C THR A 323 -27.14 -3.47 -0.38
N GLY A 324 -26.39 -3.62 -1.48
CA GLY A 324 -25.49 -4.77 -1.66
C GLY A 324 -24.38 -4.81 -0.59
N LEU A 325 -23.87 -3.66 -0.16
CA LEU A 325 -22.89 -3.59 0.90
C LEU A 325 -23.50 -4.01 2.25
N ALA A 326 -24.70 -3.55 2.57
CA ALA A 326 -25.42 -3.95 3.77
C ALA A 326 -25.73 -5.46 3.77
N SER A 327 -26.24 -6.02 2.67
CA SER A 327 -26.48 -7.46 2.55
C SER A 327 -25.20 -8.27 2.75
N ALA A 328 -24.12 -7.92 2.07
CA ALA A 328 -22.84 -8.61 2.19
C ALA A 328 -22.27 -8.58 3.62
N LEU A 329 -22.46 -7.48 4.36
CA LEU A 329 -22.04 -7.35 5.75
C LEU A 329 -22.89 -8.21 6.70
N LEU A 330 -24.17 -8.43 6.39
CA LEU A 330 -25.05 -9.36 7.13
C LEU A 330 -24.63 -10.81 6.86
N ASP A 331 -24.44 -11.18 5.60
CA ASP A 331 -24.13 -12.54 5.17
C ASP A 331 -22.73 -12.98 5.63
N ASN A 332 -21.82 -12.02 5.88
CA ASN A 332 -20.44 -12.29 6.28
C ASN A 332 -20.30 -12.73 7.76
N GLN A 333 -21.41 -12.84 8.51
CA GLN A 333 -21.40 -13.32 9.90
C GLN A 333 -21.33 -14.86 10.02
N HIS A 334 -21.52 -15.60 8.92
CA HIS A 334 -21.51 -17.05 8.94
C HIS A 334 -20.08 -17.62 8.89
N GLU A 335 -19.84 -18.72 9.64
CA GLU A 335 -18.59 -19.46 9.61
C GLU A 335 -18.26 -19.93 8.19
N ARG A 336 -17.01 -19.69 7.76
CA ARG A 336 -16.54 -20.07 6.44
C ARG A 336 -15.40 -21.08 6.56
N PHE A 337 -15.41 -22.10 5.71
CA PHE A 337 -14.52 -23.27 5.77
C PHE A 337 -13.05 -22.96 5.44
N LEU A 338 -12.72 -21.82 4.82
CA LEU A 338 -11.35 -21.44 4.51
C LEU A 338 -10.95 -20.15 5.23
N SER A 339 -9.86 -20.26 5.99
CA SER A 339 -9.26 -19.11 6.67
C SER A 339 -8.74 -18.09 5.66
N PRO A 340 -9.18 -16.80 5.74
CA PRO A 340 -8.62 -15.76 4.90
C PRO A 340 -7.11 -15.59 5.07
N ARG A 341 -6.58 -15.90 6.27
CA ARG A 341 -5.15 -15.87 6.55
C ARG A 341 -4.35 -16.85 5.70
N THR A 342 -4.84 -18.09 5.54
CA THR A 342 -4.16 -19.10 4.71
C THR A 342 -3.99 -18.60 3.28
N TYR A 343 -5.05 -18.01 2.71
CA TYR A 343 -4.98 -17.42 1.37
C TYR A 343 -3.90 -16.34 1.25
N VAL A 344 -3.77 -15.46 2.26
CA VAL A 344 -2.77 -14.38 2.24
C VAL A 344 -1.35 -14.94 2.40
N LEU A 345 -1.13 -15.91 3.30
CA LEU A 345 0.17 -16.59 3.47
C LEU A 345 0.65 -17.24 2.17
N ASP A 346 -0.27 -17.87 1.44
CA ASP A 346 0.07 -18.59 0.22
C ASP A 346 0.35 -17.64 -0.96
N ASN A 347 -0.34 -16.50 -1.04
CA ASN A 347 -0.35 -15.68 -2.24
C ASN A 347 0.27 -14.29 -2.08
N PHE A 348 0.36 -13.76 -0.85
CA PHE A 348 0.71 -12.36 -0.59
C PHE A 348 1.66 -12.17 0.60
N ASP A 349 2.46 -13.20 0.95
CA ASP A 349 3.50 -12.99 1.94
C ASP A 349 4.58 -12.04 1.39
N ILE A 350 4.90 -11.02 2.19
CA ILE A 350 5.87 -9.98 1.81
C ILE A 350 7.26 -10.55 1.51
N VAL A 351 7.63 -11.69 2.11
CA VAL A 351 8.91 -12.35 1.86
C VAL A 351 9.02 -12.76 0.39
N LYS A 352 7.95 -13.34 -0.18
CA LYS A 352 7.90 -13.73 -1.60
C LYS A 352 8.05 -12.51 -2.53
N MET A 353 7.46 -11.38 -2.15
CA MET A 353 7.60 -10.12 -2.89
C MET A 353 9.05 -9.61 -2.86
N VAL A 354 9.68 -9.59 -1.69
CA VAL A 354 11.09 -9.16 -1.53
C VAL A 354 12.03 -10.06 -2.33
N GLU A 355 11.83 -11.38 -2.29
CA GLU A 355 12.60 -12.35 -3.08
C GLU A 355 12.45 -12.10 -4.58
N SER A 356 11.23 -11.82 -5.06
CA SER A 356 10.99 -11.50 -6.48
C SER A 356 11.72 -10.23 -6.93
N TYR A 357 11.79 -9.19 -6.10
CA TYR A 357 12.59 -7.99 -6.39
C TYR A 357 14.11 -8.28 -6.36
N ASP A 358 14.57 -9.15 -5.45
CA ASP A 358 15.97 -9.56 -5.40
C ASP A 358 16.38 -10.35 -6.66
N ASP A 359 15.49 -11.15 -7.22
CA ASP A 359 15.74 -11.94 -8.43
C ASP A 359 15.89 -11.07 -9.69
N ILE A 360 15.14 -9.96 -9.81
CA ILE A 360 15.39 -8.97 -10.88
C ILE A 360 16.84 -8.50 -10.82
N SER A 361 17.35 -8.21 -9.64
CA SER A 361 18.71 -7.69 -9.46
C SER A 361 19.81 -8.72 -9.69
N LYS A 362 19.46 -10.01 -9.77
CA LYS A 362 20.36 -11.10 -10.15
C LYS A 362 20.34 -11.40 -11.65
N GLY A 363 19.46 -10.75 -12.42
CA GLY A 363 19.23 -11.04 -13.83
C GLY A 363 18.45 -12.35 -14.07
N VAL A 364 17.83 -12.88 -13.04
CA VAL A 364 16.89 -14.01 -13.15
C VAL A 364 15.54 -13.41 -13.48
N CYS A 365 15.18 -13.37 -14.77
CA CYS A 365 13.82 -13.01 -15.18
C CYS A 365 12.88 -14.13 -14.76
N ALA A 366 11.81 -13.75 -14.03
CA ALA A 366 10.69 -14.63 -13.73
C ALA A 366 9.82 -14.84 -14.97
#